data_4dc0d784202f24d502b8fb3e436563a3
#
_entry.id   4dc0d784202f24d502b8fb3e436563a3
#
_cell.length_a   1.000
_cell.length_b   1.000
_cell.length_c   1.000
_cell.angle_alpha   90.00
_cell.angle_beta   90.00
_cell.angle_gamma   90.00
#
_symmetry.space_group_name_H-M   'P 1'
#
loop_
_entity.id
_entity.type
_entity.pdbx_description
1 polymer ?
#
loop_
_entity_poly.entity_id
_entity_poly.type
_entity_poly.pdbx_seq_one_letter_code
_entity_poly.pdbx_strand_id
1 'polypeptide(L)' 'MNEKIYYNAKDISKMLGVSMGKSYKILREMNRDLADRGFLTIAGKIPVEYFREKWYGAAKEVSV' A
#
# COMPACT_ATOMS: atom_id res chain seq x y z
N MET A 1 17.27 -7.68 -7.82
CA MET A 1 16.84 -8.07 -8.13
C MET A 1 15.71 -8.29 -7.80
N ASN A 2 15.18 -8.54 -7.36
CA ASN A 2 14.04 -8.77 -6.99
C ASN A 2 13.39 -7.71 -6.29
N GLU A 3 13.46 -6.48 -6.71
CA GLU A 3 12.77 -5.45 -6.11
C GLU A 3 11.35 -5.56 -6.41
N LYS A 4 10.43 -5.51 -5.45
CA LYS A 4 9.02 -5.52 -5.67
C LYS A 4 8.58 -4.17 -6.15
N ILE A 5 7.71 -4.16 -7.14
CA ILE A 5 7.11 -2.93 -7.61
C ILE A 5 5.76 -2.75 -6.96
N TYR A 6 5.12 -3.87 -6.59
CA TYR A 6 3.81 -3.83 -5.94
C TYR A 6 3.83 -4.65 -4.67
N TYR A 7 3.00 -4.24 -3.71
CA TYR A 7 2.77 -5.04 -2.51
C TYR A 7 1.40 -5.68 -2.64
N ASN A 8 1.28 -6.92 -2.15
CA ASN A 8 -0.02 -7.59 -2.11
C ASN A 8 -0.49 -7.65 -0.66
N ALA A 9 -1.65 -8.28 -0.43
CA ALA A 9 -2.21 -8.32 0.92
C ALA A 9 -1.28 -9.00 1.91
N LYS A 10 -0.59 -10.04 1.47
CA LYS A 10 0.30 -10.74 2.35
C LYS A 10 1.45 -9.84 2.78
N ASP A 11 1.96 -9.05 1.85
CA ASP A 11 3.03 -8.11 2.17
C ASP A 11 2.56 -7.09 3.19
N ILE A 12 1.36 -6.54 2.97
CA ILE A 12 0.82 -5.54 3.88
C ILE A 12 0.61 -6.14 5.27
N SER A 13 0.08 -7.35 5.30
CA SER A 13 -0.15 -8.03 6.57
C SER A 13 1.14 -8.16 7.36
N LYS A 14 2.20 -8.54 6.68
CA LYS A 14 3.47 -8.72 7.35
C LYS A 14 4.07 -7.39 7.79
N MET A 15 4.01 -6.41 6.94
CA MET A 15 4.64 -5.14 7.24
C MET A 15 3.94 -4.38 8.35
N LEU A 16 2.61 -4.45 8.37
CA LEU A 16 1.86 -3.70 9.36
C LEU A 16 1.44 -4.53 10.55
N GLY A 17 1.63 -5.82 10.48
CA GLY A 17 1.23 -6.68 11.58
C GLY A 17 -0.27 -6.75 11.74
N VAL A 18 -1.00 -6.74 10.63
CA VAL A 18 -2.45 -6.81 10.69
C VAL A 18 -2.94 -8.06 9.98
N SER A 19 -4.20 -8.40 10.17
CA SER A 19 -4.76 -9.61 9.58
C SER A 19 -4.85 -9.47 8.06
N MET A 20 -5.04 -10.61 7.39
CA MET A 20 -5.21 -10.59 5.95
C MET A 20 -6.46 -9.82 5.56
N GLY A 21 -7.54 -10.01 6.32
CA GLY A 21 -8.77 -9.28 6.02
C GLY A 21 -8.56 -7.78 6.08
N LYS A 22 -7.84 -7.34 7.08
CA LYS A 22 -7.54 -5.92 7.21
C LYS A 22 -6.67 -5.46 6.06
N SER A 23 -5.71 -6.29 5.65
CA SER A 23 -4.83 -5.94 4.56
C SER A 23 -5.58 -5.75 3.26
N TYR A 24 -6.55 -6.62 2.99
CA TYR A 24 -7.36 -6.48 1.79
C TYR A 24 -8.18 -5.19 1.82
N LYS A 25 -8.66 -4.84 2.99
CA LYS A 25 -9.42 -3.62 3.13
C LYS A 25 -8.54 -2.41 2.85
N ILE A 26 -7.34 -2.41 3.38
CA ILE A 26 -6.38 -1.33 3.16
C ILE A 26 -6.07 -1.20 1.67
N LEU A 27 -5.81 -2.33 1.03
CA LEU A 27 -5.50 -2.33 -0.40
C LEU A 27 -6.65 -1.76 -1.22
N ARG A 28 -7.86 -2.14 -0.85
CA ARG A 28 -9.03 -1.69 -1.59
C ARG A 28 -9.18 -0.18 -1.48
N GLU A 29 -8.96 0.34 -0.29
CA GLU A 29 -9.09 1.77 -0.09
C GLU A 29 -7.99 2.54 -0.80
N MET A 30 -6.78 2.02 -0.79
CA MET A 30 -5.69 2.67 -1.48
C MET A 30 -5.88 2.66 -2.99
N ASN A 31 -6.36 1.53 -3.52
CA ASN A 31 -6.62 1.45 -4.95
C ASN A 31 -7.73 2.39 -5.37
N ARG A 32 -8.72 2.56 -4.50
CA ARG A 32 -9.79 3.49 -4.80
C ARG A 32 -9.25 4.90 -4.90
N ASP A 33 -8.36 5.27 -3.98
CA ASP A 33 -7.75 6.59 -3.99
C ASP A 33 -6.96 6.80 -5.28
N LEU A 34 -6.18 5.80 -5.68
CA LEU A 34 -5.39 5.90 -6.90
C LEU A 34 -6.28 6.03 -8.13
N ALA A 35 -7.35 5.25 -8.17
CA ALA A 35 -8.27 5.31 -9.29
C ALA A 35 -8.93 6.67 -9.38
N ASP A 36 -9.26 7.24 -8.24
CA ASP A 36 -9.88 8.56 -8.20
C ASP A 36 -8.93 9.61 -8.73
N ARG A 37 -7.64 9.38 -8.62
CA ARG A 37 -6.65 10.32 -9.12
C ARG A 37 -6.30 10.06 -10.58
N GLY A 38 -6.94 9.09 -11.21
CA GLY A 38 -6.71 8.82 -12.61
C GLY A 38 -5.63 7.81 -12.91
N PHE A 39 -5.15 7.10 -11.91
CA PHE A 39 -4.12 6.10 -12.13
C PHE A 39 -4.73 4.75 -12.39
N LEU A 40 -4.00 3.91 -13.11
CA LEU A 40 -4.42 2.54 -13.33
C LEU A 40 -4.12 1.74 -12.08
N THR A 41 -5.02 0.83 -11.74
CA THR A 41 -4.86 0.03 -10.55
C THR A 41 -4.97 -1.44 -10.87
N ILE A 42 -4.43 -2.28 -9.99
CA ILE A 42 -4.50 -3.72 -10.11
C ILE A 42 -5.13 -4.23 -8.82
N ALA A 43 -6.20 -4.97 -8.96
CA ALA A 43 -6.91 -5.48 -7.80
C ALA A 43 -5.97 -6.30 -6.91
N GLY A 44 -5.98 -6.01 -5.64
CA GLY A 44 -5.17 -6.77 -4.69
C GLY A 44 -3.71 -6.38 -4.64
N LYS A 45 -3.32 -5.33 -5.33
CA LYS A 45 -1.94 -4.88 -5.32
C LYS A 45 -1.89 -3.37 -5.25
N ILE A 46 -0.80 -2.87 -4.70
CA ILE A 46 -0.63 -1.43 -4.57
C ILE A 46 0.82 -1.11 -4.86
N PRO A 47 1.10 -0.04 -5.59
CA PRO A 47 2.49 0.31 -5.90
C PRO A 47 3.26 0.59 -4.63
N VAL A 48 4.48 0.07 -4.57
CA VAL A 48 5.32 0.26 -3.41
C VAL A 48 5.53 1.74 -3.11
N GLU A 49 5.75 2.53 -4.14
CA GLU A 49 5.98 3.95 -3.95
C GLU A 49 4.78 4.65 -3.31
N TYR A 50 3.59 4.31 -3.77
CA TYR A 50 2.39 4.91 -3.22
C TYR A 50 2.21 4.52 -1.75
N PHE A 51 2.45 3.24 -1.46
CA PHE A 51 2.30 2.75 -0.10
C PHE A 51 3.28 3.45 0.84
N ARG A 52 4.51 3.61 0.40
CA ARG A 52 5.51 4.26 1.23
C ARG A 52 5.16 5.71 1.47
N GLU A 53 4.62 6.35 0.47
CA GLU A 53 4.25 7.74 0.61
C GLU A 53 3.14 7.90 1.64
N LYS A 54 2.16 7.00 1.59
CA LYS A 54 1.03 7.10 2.50
C LYS A 54 1.36 6.69 3.92
N TRP A 55 2.21 5.68 4.08
CA TRP A 55 2.51 5.20 5.41
C TRP A 55 3.82 5.73 5.96
N TYR A 56 4.87 5.62 5.16
CA TYR A 56 6.15 6.03 5.65
C TYR A 56 6.43 7.49 5.45
N GLY A 57 5.80 8.11 4.48
CA GLY A 57 5.97 9.52 4.30
C GLY A 57 5.56 10.29 5.53
N ALA A 58 4.42 9.91 6.07
CA ALA A 58 3.93 10.55 7.28
C ALA A 58 4.85 10.26 8.44
N ALA A 59 5.30 9.03 8.54
CA ALA A 59 6.18 8.66 9.62
C ALA A 59 7.49 9.41 9.54
N LYS A 60 7.99 9.58 8.33
CA LYS A 60 9.20 10.30 8.14
C LYS A 60 9.06 11.73 8.57
N GLU A 61 7.99 12.35 8.23
CA GLU A 61 7.78 13.72 8.59
C GLU A 61 7.69 13.88 10.08
N VAL A 62 7.05 12.95 10.71
CA VAL A 62 6.91 13.00 12.15
C VAL A 62 8.25 12.83 12.84
N SER A 63 9.06 11.95 12.30
CA SER A 63 10.30 11.65 12.97
C SER A 63 11.37 12.70 12.74
N VAL A 64 11.17 13.57 11.83
CA VAL A 64 12.10 14.62 11.61
C VAL A 64 11.82 15.84 12.51
#